data_64cb9e8d821e6123e3cfba66e346a257
#
_entry.id   64cb9e8d821e6123e3cfba66e346a257
#
_cell.length_a   1.000
_cell.length_b   1.000
_cell.length_c   1.000
_cell.angle_alpha   90.00
_cell.angle_beta   90.00
_cell.angle_gamma   90.00
#
_symmetry.space_group_name_H-M   'P 1'
#
loop_
_entity.id
_entity.type
_entity.pdbx_description
1 polymer ?
#
loop_
_entity_poly.entity_id
_entity_poly.type
_entity_poly.pdbx_seq_one_letter_code
_entity_poly.pdbx_strand_id
1 'polypeptide(L)'
;MADNRTVTNEKNLFIRVIRWKSEPEQEQGALRILITLCILGYLILNWPSSDEGKNIWVAGFQVTATFFVYATFVFVSTLVWPSPSVFRRFSSIVCDIGTLSYGLYLTGEMGAPWYGVYLWVTLGNGF
;
A
#
# COMPACT_ATOMS: atom_id res chain seq x y z
N MET A 1 -34.77 -28.30 -21.46
CA MET A 1 -33.66 -29.00 -20.78
C MET A 1 -32.26 -28.38 -21.08
N ALA A 2 -32.19 -27.27 -21.79
CA ALA A 2 -30.94 -26.58 -22.17
C ALA A 2 -30.50 -25.46 -21.23
N ASP A 3 -31.28 -25.09 -20.22
CA ASP A 3 -31.10 -23.85 -19.45
C ASP A 3 -30.22 -24.00 -18.19
N ASN A 4 -30.00 -25.24 -17.73
CA ASN A 4 -29.25 -25.46 -16.49
C ASN A 4 -27.73 -25.37 -16.66
N ARG A 5 -27.19 -25.52 -17.87
CA ARG A 5 -25.75 -25.44 -18.12
C ARG A 5 -25.22 -24.01 -18.22
N THR A 6 -26.01 -23.11 -18.72
CA THR A 6 -25.67 -21.68 -18.86
C THR A 6 -25.64 -21.01 -17.49
N VAL A 7 -26.62 -21.25 -16.64
CA VAL A 7 -26.73 -20.72 -15.28
C VAL A 7 -25.57 -21.23 -14.39
N THR A 8 -25.18 -22.49 -14.56
CA THR A 8 -24.04 -23.07 -13.82
C THR A 8 -22.71 -22.47 -14.26
N ASN A 9 -22.59 -22.15 -15.55
CA ASN A 9 -21.36 -21.56 -16.10
C ASN A 9 -21.20 -20.08 -15.68
N GLU A 10 -22.27 -19.33 -15.64
CA GLU A 10 -22.24 -17.95 -15.13
C GLU A 10 -21.94 -17.87 -13.62
N LYS A 11 -22.53 -18.75 -12.81
CA LYS A 11 -22.21 -18.85 -11.39
C LYS A 11 -20.74 -19.22 -11.15
N ASN A 12 -20.19 -20.13 -11.95
CA ASN A 12 -18.78 -20.50 -11.86
C ASN A 12 -17.85 -19.37 -12.29
N LEU A 13 -18.23 -18.57 -13.30
CA LEU A 13 -17.51 -17.35 -13.69
C LEU A 13 -17.56 -16.29 -12.59
N PHE A 14 -18.74 -16.09 -11.99
CA PHE A 14 -18.93 -15.13 -10.91
C PHE A 14 -18.14 -15.51 -9.66
N ILE A 15 -18.12 -16.81 -9.30
CA ILE A 15 -17.33 -17.35 -8.19
C ILE A 15 -15.82 -17.26 -8.49
N ARG A 16 -15.39 -17.47 -9.75
CA ARG A 16 -14.00 -17.25 -10.17
C ARG A 16 -13.59 -15.80 -10.06
N VAL A 17 -14.43 -14.87 -10.50
CA VAL A 17 -14.16 -13.43 -10.40
C VAL A 17 -14.13 -12.97 -8.95
N ILE A 18 -15.04 -13.48 -8.09
CA ILE A 18 -15.03 -13.18 -6.64
C ILE A 18 -13.83 -13.83 -5.95
N ARG A 19 -13.45 -15.05 -6.31
CA ARG A 19 -12.26 -15.72 -5.78
C ARG A 19 -10.97 -15.03 -6.24
N TRP A 20 -10.97 -14.43 -7.41
CA TRP A 20 -9.86 -13.62 -7.92
C TRP A 20 -9.73 -12.29 -7.18
N LYS A 21 -10.83 -11.77 -6.62
CA LYS A 21 -10.90 -10.50 -5.90
C LYS A 21 -10.46 -10.59 -4.43
N SER A 22 -10.28 -11.80 -3.90
CA SER A 22 -9.96 -12.02 -2.48
C SER A 22 -8.55 -12.59 -2.24
N GLU A 23 -7.59 -12.27 -3.12
CA GLU A 23 -6.19 -12.55 -2.78
C GLU A 23 -5.72 -11.50 -1.77
N PRO A 24 -5.29 -11.90 -0.56
CA PRO A 24 -4.89 -10.96 0.49
C PRO A 24 -3.76 -10.02 0.07
N GLU A 25 -2.96 -10.40 -0.91
CA GLU A 25 -1.90 -9.55 -1.47
C GLU A 25 -2.45 -8.34 -2.25
N GLN A 26 -3.60 -8.48 -2.91
CA GLN A 26 -4.22 -7.37 -3.65
C GLN A 26 -4.86 -6.36 -2.69
N GLU A 27 -5.50 -6.84 -1.63
CA GLU A 27 -6.08 -5.96 -0.61
C GLU A 27 -5.00 -5.18 0.13
N GLN A 28 -3.90 -5.83 0.50
CA GLN A 28 -2.76 -5.16 1.13
C GLN A 28 -2.12 -4.13 0.19
N GLY A 29 -1.98 -4.44 -1.09
CA GLY A 29 -1.47 -3.52 -2.11
C GLY A 29 -2.36 -2.29 -2.27
N ALA A 30 -3.68 -2.47 -2.34
CA ALA A 30 -4.65 -1.39 -2.45
C ALA A 30 -4.66 -0.49 -1.20
N LEU A 31 -4.64 -1.08 0.00
CA LEU A 31 -4.56 -0.34 1.27
C LEU A 31 -3.26 0.48 1.36
N ARG A 32 -2.14 -0.06 0.91
CA ARG A 32 -0.86 0.62 0.87
C ARG A 32 -0.90 1.86 -0.02
N ILE A 33 -1.47 1.74 -1.21
CA ILE A 33 -1.67 2.87 -2.14
C ILE A 33 -2.58 3.92 -1.51
N LEU A 34 -3.69 3.50 -0.90
CA LEU A 34 -4.65 4.40 -0.26
C LEU A 34 -4.00 5.20 0.88
N ILE A 35 -3.27 4.52 1.78
CA ILE A 35 -2.57 5.16 2.90
C ILE A 35 -1.52 6.15 2.38
N THR A 36 -0.72 5.74 1.40
CA THR A 36 0.33 6.60 0.83
C THR A 36 -0.28 7.83 0.15
N LEU A 37 -1.43 7.67 -0.50
CA LEU A 37 -2.15 8.77 -1.13
C LEU A 37 -2.72 9.74 -0.09
N CYS A 38 -3.23 9.25 1.04
CA CYS A 38 -3.65 10.08 2.18
C CYS A 38 -2.47 10.88 2.76
N ILE A 39 -1.30 10.24 2.92
CA ILE A 39 -0.09 10.91 3.41
C ILE A 39 0.37 12.01 2.44
N LEU A 40 0.41 11.72 1.13
CA LEU A 40 0.74 12.72 0.11
C LEU A 40 -0.24 13.90 0.13
N GLY A 41 -1.55 13.61 0.21
CA GLY A 41 -2.57 14.63 0.33
C GLY A 41 -2.37 15.51 1.58
N TYR A 42 -2.08 14.89 2.72
CA TYR A 42 -1.76 15.61 3.96
C TYR A 42 -0.53 16.53 3.80
N LEU A 43 0.54 16.02 3.19
CA LEU A 43 1.77 16.81 2.96
C LEU A 43 1.53 17.98 2.01
N ILE A 44 0.70 17.82 0.99
CA ILE A 44 0.37 18.89 0.04
C ILE A 44 -0.50 19.96 0.72
N LEU A 45 -1.51 19.55 1.47
CA LEU A 45 -2.45 20.48 2.14
C LEU A 45 -1.78 21.28 3.26
N ASN A 46 -0.78 20.71 3.93
CA ASN A 46 -0.06 21.33 5.03
C ASN A 46 1.33 21.82 4.62
N TRP A 47 1.51 22.18 3.35
CA TRP A 47 2.80 22.68 2.86
C TRP A 47 3.24 23.93 3.64
N PRO A 48 4.45 23.92 4.25
CA PRO A 48 4.89 25.03 5.09
C PRO A 48 5.11 26.29 4.28
N SER A 49 4.56 27.41 4.76
CA SER A 49 4.73 28.74 4.16
C SER A 49 6.06 29.39 4.55
N SER A 50 6.70 28.91 5.63
CA SER A 50 7.99 29.40 6.12
C SER A 50 9.15 28.53 5.64
N ASP A 51 10.32 29.13 5.47
CA ASP A 51 11.53 28.42 5.05
C ASP A 51 12.12 27.52 6.16
N GLU A 52 11.77 27.80 7.43
CA GLU A 52 12.12 26.93 8.55
C GLU A 52 11.34 25.62 8.46
N GLY A 53 12.07 24.51 8.34
CA GLY A 53 11.49 23.18 8.23
C GLY A 53 11.15 22.70 6.81
N LYS A 54 11.21 23.56 5.81
CA LYS A 54 10.91 23.24 4.41
C LYS A 54 11.72 22.04 3.89
N ASN A 55 12.97 21.92 4.31
CA ASN A 55 13.85 20.81 3.94
C ASN A 55 13.33 19.46 4.41
N ILE A 56 12.75 19.40 5.62
CA ILE A 56 12.18 18.17 6.20
C ILE A 56 10.91 17.79 5.42
N TRP A 57 10.08 18.77 5.07
CA TRP A 57 8.87 18.55 4.29
C TRP A 57 9.18 18.08 2.87
N VAL A 58 10.17 18.68 2.22
CA VAL A 58 10.63 18.26 0.88
C VAL A 58 11.16 16.82 0.94
N ALA A 59 11.99 16.51 1.94
CA ALA A 59 12.49 15.14 2.12
C ALA A 59 11.36 14.14 2.37
N GLY A 60 10.40 14.47 3.23
CA GLY A 60 9.22 13.65 3.49
C GLY A 60 8.38 13.43 2.24
N PHE A 61 8.16 14.48 1.45
CA PHE A 61 7.44 14.40 0.19
C PHE A 61 8.15 13.51 -0.84
N GLN A 62 9.47 13.68 -1.00
CA GLN A 62 10.27 12.86 -1.92
C GLN A 62 10.23 11.37 -1.57
N VAL A 63 10.39 11.05 -0.28
CA VAL A 63 10.32 9.66 0.21
C VAL A 63 8.95 9.07 -0.02
N THR A 64 7.90 9.80 0.33
CA THR A 64 6.51 9.33 0.17
C THR A 64 6.15 9.17 -1.31
N ALA A 65 6.57 10.09 -2.18
CA ALA A 65 6.36 9.99 -3.63
C ALA A 65 7.10 8.78 -4.23
N THR A 66 8.35 8.55 -3.82
CA THR A 66 9.13 7.39 -4.26
C THR A 66 8.48 6.09 -3.81
N PHE A 67 8.01 6.05 -2.57
CA PHE A 67 7.28 4.90 -2.05
C PHE A 67 5.96 4.67 -2.78
N PHE A 68 5.24 5.72 -3.14
CA PHE A 68 4.01 5.63 -3.93
C PHE A 68 4.24 4.98 -5.29
N VAL A 69 5.30 5.39 -6.00
CA VAL A 69 5.70 4.78 -7.28
C VAL A 69 6.04 3.31 -7.09
N TYR A 70 6.82 2.98 -6.05
CA TYR A 70 7.15 1.61 -5.72
C TYR A 70 5.91 0.76 -5.39
N ALA A 71 5.03 1.25 -4.53
CA ALA A 71 3.78 0.57 -4.15
C ALA A 71 2.88 0.30 -5.37
N THR A 72 2.77 1.29 -6.26
CA THR A 72 2.03 1.15 -7.52
C THR A 72 2.65 0.10 -8.42
N PHE A 73 3.98 0.09 -8.55
CA PHE A 73 4.71 -0.90 -9.35
C PHE A 73 4.50 -2.32 -8.81
N VAL A 74 4.60 -2.51 -7.50
CA VAL A 74 4.35 -3.81 -6.85
C VAL A 74 2.90 -4.25 -7.05
N PHE A 75 1.94 -3.34 -6.91
CA PHE A 75 0.52 -3.62 -7.13
C PHE A 75 0.23 -4.06 -8.57
N VAL A 76 0.72 -3.31 -9.55
CA VAL A 76 0.59 -3.67 -10.98
C VAL A 76 1.27 -5.02 -11.27
N SER A 77 2.46 -5.24 -10.71
CA SER A 77 3.16 -6.52 -10.85
C SER A 77 2.35 -7.70 -10.29
N THR A 78 1.61 -7.49 -9.19
CA THR A 78 0.71 -8.50 -8.60
C THR A 78 -0.49 -8.78 -9.50
N LEU A 79 -1.00 -7.77 -10.21
CA LEU A 79 -2.10 -7.94 -11.16
C LEU A 79 -1.66 -8.66 -12.45
N VAL A 80 -0.46 -8.37 -12.94
CA VAL A 80 0.06 -8.96 -14.20
C VAL A 80 0.56 -10.39 -13.99
N TRP A 81 1.23 -10.65 -12.85
CA TRP A 81 1.73 -11.97 -12.47
C TRP A 81 1.16 -12.42 -11.14
N PRO A 82 0.00 -13.09 -11.14
CA PRO A 82 -0.67 -13.52 -9.92
C PRO A 82 0.01 -14.71 -9.20
N SER A 83 1.20 -15.13 -9.63
CA SER A 83 1.93 -16.19 -8.93
C SER A 83 2.44 -15.71 -7.57
N PRO A 84 2.21 -16.47 -6.48
CA PRO A 84 2.69 -16.13 -5.15
C PRO A 84 4.23 -16.15 -5.15
N SER A 85 4.86 -14.99 -4.96
CA SER A 85 6.31 -14.85 -4.89
C SER A 85 6.72 -14.45 -3.47
N VAL A 86 7.41 -15.35 -2.79
CA VAL A 86 7.96 -15.10 -1.43
C VAL A 86 8.90 -13.90 -1.44
N PHE A 87 9.67 -13.74 -2.51
CA PHE A 87 10.59 -12.61 -2.65
C PHE A 87 9.85 -11.27 -2.73
N ARG A 88 8.76 -11.19 -3.49
CA ARG A 88 7.93 -9.97 -3.61
C ARG A 88 7.30 -9.59 -2.27
N ARG A 89 6.81 -10.59 -1.52
CA ARG A 89 6.25 -10.40 -0.18
C ARG A 89 7.29 -9.87 0.80
N PHE A 90 8.46 -10.49 0.83
CA PHE A 90 9.56 -10.08 1.70
C PHE A 90 10.05 -8.67 1.35
N SER A 91 10.30 -8.38 0.07
CA SER A 91 10.70 -7.05 -0.40
C SER A 91 9.67 -5.98 -0.01
N SER A 92 8.39 -6.29 -0.13
CA SER A 92 7.30 -5.39 0.23
C SER A 92 7.30 -5.04 1.72
N ILE A 93 7.45 -6.04 2.60
CA ILE A 93 7.53 -5.84 4.05
C ILE A 93 8.75 -4.99 4.43
N VAL A 94 9.91 -5.28 3.86
CA VAL A 94 11.13 -4.53 4.12
C VAL A 94 11.00 -3.07 3.67
N CYS A 95 10.41 -2.82 2.51
CA CYS A 95 10.16 -1.47 2.02
C CYS A 95 9.16 -0.71 2.89
N ASP A 96 8.09 -1.35 3.35
CA ASP A 96 7.10 -0.75 4.24
C ASP A 96 7.73 -0.31 5.56
N ILE A 97 8.42 -1.23 6.23
CA ILE A 97 9.08 -0.97 7.50
C ILE A 97 10.18 0.08 7.33
N GLY A 98 10.99 -0.02 6.27
CA GLY A 98 12.06 0.93 5.99
C GLY A 98 11.54 2.34 5.74
N THR A 99 10.50 2.49 4.95
CA THR A 99 9.89 3.80 4.63
C THR A 99 9.26 4.43 5.87
N LEU A 100 8.53 3.65 6.66
CA LEU A 100 7.92 4.14 7.90
C LEU A 100 8.98 4.52 8.94
N SER A 101 10.03 3.70 9.10
CA SER A 101 11.12 4.00 10.02
C SER A 101 11.87 5.27 9.62
N TYR A 102 12.10 5.48 8.33
CA TYR A 102 12.72 6.70 7.83
C TYR A 102 11.79 7.92 7.98
N GLY A 103 10.50 7.75 7.74
CA GLY A 103 9.51 8.79 7.99
C GLY A 103 9.46 9.23 9.45
N LEU A 104 9.48 8.28 10.39
CA LEU A 104 9.55 8.55 11.83
C LEU A 104 10.86 9.24 12.23
N TYR A 105 11.98 8.84 11.64
CA TYR A 105 13.27 9.49 11.85
C TYR A 105 13.25 10.97 11.41
N LEU A 106 12.66 11.27 10.26
CA LEU A 106 12.54 12.64 9.74
C LEU A 106 11.59 13.53 10.55
N THR A 107 10.47 12.96 11.01
CA THR A 107 9.43 13.71 11.71
C THR A 107 9.70 13.86 13.21
N GLY A 108 10.58 13.03 13.79
CA GLY A 108 10.91 13.07 15.21
C GLY A 108 9.66 13.00 16.10
N GLU A 109 9.55 13.90 17.08
CA GLU A 109 8.42 13.94 18.01
C GLU A 109 7.08 14.24 17.35
N MET A 110 7.05 14.95 16.23
CA MET A 110 5.84 15.18 15.44
C MET A 110 5.31 13.90 14.77
N GLY A 111 6.14 12.86 14.69
CA GLY A 111 5.80 11.56 14.14
C GLY A 111 4.97 10.66 15.06
N ALA A 112 4.65 11.09 16.28
CA ALA A 112 3.92 10.27 17.25
C ALA A 112 2.62 9.64 16.71
N PRO A 113 1.77 10.31 15.93
CA PRO A 113 0.57 9.70 15.34
C PRO A 113 0.90 8.57 14.35
N TRP A 114 2.07 8.59 13.75
CA TRP A 114 2.51 7.58 12.77
C TRP A 114 2.96 6.26 13.39
N TYR A 115 3.22 6.23 14.71
CA TYR A 115 3.50 4.98 15.43
C TYR A 115 2.32 4.00 15.34
N GLY A 116 1.09 4.51 15.34
CA GLY A 116 -0.10 3.67 15.15
C GLY A 116 -0.12 2.99 13.78
N VAL A 117 0.23 3.70 12.73
CA VAL A 117 0.35 3.16 11.37
C VAL A 117 1.49 2.14 11.29
N TYR A 118 2.64 2.44 11.92
CA TYR A 118 3.76 1.52 12.01
C TYR A 118 3.39 0.19 12.68
N LEU A 119 2.73 0.26 13.83
CA LEU A 119 2.24 -0.93 14.54
C LEU A 119 1.24 -1.71 13.68
N TRP A 120 0.31 -1.02 13.03
CA TRP A 120 -0.69 -1.67 12.20
C TRP A 120 -0.07 -2.38 10.99
N VAL A 121 0.88 -1.75 10.30
CA VAL A 121 1.61 -2.37 9.18
C VAL A 121 2.45 -3.56 9.66
N THR A 122 3.12 -3.43 10.80
CA THR A 122 3.96 -4.50 11.36
C THR A 122 3.11 -5.70 11.78
N LEU A 123 2.00 -5.48 12.46
CA LEU A 123 1.08 -6.53 12.90
C LEU A 123 0.29 -7.10 11.71
N GLY A 124 -0.17 -6.25 10.78
CA GLY A 124 -0.93 -6.67 9.61
C GLY A 124 -0.13 -7.52 8.63
N ASN A 125 1.19 -7.34 8.56
CA ASN A 125 2.08 -8.19 7.75
C ASN A 125 2.51 -9.48 8.47
N GLY A 126 2.30 -9.58 9.79
CA GLY A 126 2.65 -10.76 10.61
C GLY A 126 1.53 -11.81 10.70
N PHE A 127 0.35 -11.48 10.24
CA PHE A 127 -0.83 -12.34 10.19
C PHE A 127 -1.29 -12.50 8.74
#